data_c50dca8b25c065b0883689833dfa53c7
#
_entry.id   c50dca8b25c065b0883689833dfa53c7
#
_cell.length_a   1.000
_cell.length_b   1.000
_cell.length_c   1.000
_cell.angle_alpha   90.00
_cell.angle_beta   90.00
_cell.angle_gamma   90.00
#
_symmetry.space_group_name_H-M   'P 1'
#
loop_
_entity.id
_entity.type
_entity.pdbx_description
1 polymer ?
#
loop_
_entity_poly.entity_id
_entity_poly.type
_entity_poly.pdbx_seq_one_letter_code
_entity_poly.pdbx_strand_id
1 'polypeptide(L)'
;LGTSAKMLSIVPLMAGGGMYETGAGGSAPKHVQQLVEENHLRWDSLGEFLALAVSLEELGIKEDNAQAKLLAKTLDQATGKLLDNDKSPSRRTGELDNRGSHFYLAKFWAEALTAQDEDAELKAKFAPLAKALAENEDKIIAELAQVQGQAADIGGYYAVDTAKVNAVMRPSSTLNATLETI
;
A
#
# COMPACT_ATOMS: atom_id res chain seq x y z
N LEU A 1 17.55 -19.40 -1.21
CA LEU A 1 16.58 -19.26 -2.27
C LEU A 1 17.09 -18.26 -3.30
N GLY A 2 17.13 -18.67 -4.56
CA GLY A 2 17.62 -17.84 -5.65
C GLY A 2 16.65 -16.73 -6.03
N THR A 3 17.11 -15.80 -6.84
CA THR A 3 16.33 -14.67 -7.35
C THR A 3 15.05 -15.13 -8.06
N SER A 4 15.08 -16.28 -8.75
CA SER A 4 13.92 -16.85 -9.42
C SER A 4 12.78 -17.24 -8.48
N ALA A 5 13.08 -17.72 -7.26
CA ALA A 5 12.05 -18.03 -6.28
C ALA A 5 11.37 -16.76 -5.77
N LYS A 6 12.14 -15.68 -5.58
CA LYS A 6 11.56 -14.36 -5.25
C LYS A 6 10.72 -13.81 -6.38
N MET A 7 11.15 -13.92 -7.62
CA MET A 7 10.37 -13.50 -8.79
C MET A 7 9.07 -14.25 -8.94
N LEU A 8 9.07 -15.55 -8.70
CA LEU A 8 7.85 -16.38 -8.73
C LEU A 8 6.86 -16.02 -7.60
N SER A 9 7.35 -15.53 -6.47
CA SER A 9 6.49 -15.10 -5.36
C SER A 9 5.83 -13.74 -5.57
N ILE A 10 6.39 -12.88 -6.42
CA ILE A 10 5.84 -11.55 -6.70
C ILE A 10 4.50 -11.62 -7.44
N VAL A 11 4.36 -12.51 -8.42
CA VAL A 11 3.13 -12.62 -9.22
C VAL A 11 1.92 -13.03 -8.37
N PRO A 12 1.98 -14.07 -7.53
CA PRO A 12 0.91 -14.40 -6.60
C PRO A 12 0.61 -13.27 -5.62
N LEU A 13 1.63 -12.56 -5.14
CA LEU A 13 1.47 -11.43 -4.25
C LEU A 13 0.66 -10.30 -4.88
N MET A 14 0.99 -9.92 -6.10
CA MET A 14 0.25 -8.90 -6.85
C MET A 14 -1.20 -9.31 -7.15
N ALA A 15 -1.44 -10.61 -7.27
CA ALA A 15 -2.79 -11.19 -7.40
C ALA A 15 -3.52 -11.33 -6.05
N GLY A 16 -2.93 -10.92 -4.94
CA GLY A 16 -3.53 -10.95 -3.61
C GLY A 16 -3.35 -12.26 -2.84
N GLY A 17 -2.48 -13.17 -3.30
CA GLY A 17 -2.26 -14.48 -2.67
C GLY A 17 -0.84 -14.74 -2.14
N GLY A 18 0.02 -13.74 -2.08
CA GLY A 18 1.45 -13.93 -2.03
C GLY A 18 2.14 -13.96 -0.67
N MET A 19 1.45 -13.85 0.44
CA MET A 19 2.09 -13.74 1.76
C MET A 19 2.97 -14.96 2.11
N TYR A 20 2.61 -16.14 1.66
CA TYR A 20 3.37 -17.37 1.94
C TYR A 20 4.54 -17.55 0.98
N GLU A 21 4.40 -17.11 -0.25
CA GLU A 21 5.40 -17.25 -1.29
C GLU A 21 6.55 -16.24 -1.18
N THR A 22 6.33 -15.09 -0.55
CA THR A 22 7.37 -14.07 -0.32
C THR A 22 8.41 -14.45 0.74
N GLY A 23 8.27 -15.60 1.37
CA GLY A 23 9.13 -16.02 2.49
C GLY A 23 8.69 -15.45 3.84
N ALA A 24 7.62 -14.69 3.87
CA ALA A 24 7.01 -14.15 5.09
C ALA A 24 6.00 -15.13 5.72
N GLY A 25 5.80 -16.31 5.15
CA GLY A 25 4.81 -17.29 5.56
C GLY A 25 4.87 -17.68 7.05
N GLY A 26 6.04 -17.71 7.64
CA GLY A 26 6.21 -18.00 9.08
C GLY A 26 5.64 -16.92 10.01
N SER A 27 5.57 -15.67 9.57
CA SER A 27 5.02 -14.54 10.34
C SER A 27 3.57 -14.18 9.95
N ALA A 28 3.10 -14.58 8.77
CA ALA A 28 1.78 -14.21 8.27
C ALA A 28 0.63 -14.61 9.23
N PRO A 29 0.56 -15.84 9.80
CA PRO A 29 -0.48 -16.20 10.76
C PRO A 29 -0.49 -15.28 11.98
N LYS A 30 0.68 -14.86 12.44
CA LYS A 30 0.81 -13.98 13.59
C LYS A 30 0.31 -12.57 13.29
N HIS A 31 0.57 -12.05 12.10
CA HIS A 31 0.05 -10.76 11.67
C HIS A 31 -1.47 -10.76 11.54
N VAL A 32 -2.05 -11.83 10.99
CA VAL A 32 -3.51 -11.98 10.91
C VAL A 32 -4.13 -12.09 12.30
N GLN A 33 -3.54 -12.89 13.20
CA GLN A 33 -3.99 -12.98 14.58
C GLN A 33 -4.00 -11.60 15.26
N GLN A 34 -2.93 -10.83 15.13
CA GLN A 34 -2.84 -9.50 15.71
C GLN A 34 -3.84 -8.52 15.10
N LEU A 35 -4.06 -8.58 13.77
CA LEU A 35 -5.11 -7.78 13.14
C LEU A 35 -6.49 -8.08 13.74
N VAL A 36 -6.83 -9.35 13.93
CA VAL A 36 -8.11 -9.77 14.51
C VAL A 36 -8.22 -9.35 15.97
N GLU A 37 -7.16 -9.46 16.76
CA GLU A 37 -7.17 -9.16 18.21
C GLU A 37 -7.10 -7.64 18.48
N GLU A 38 -6.30 -6.91 17.72
CA GLU A 38 -5.92 -5.53 18.03
C GLU A 38 -6.37 -4.52 16.96
N ASN A 39 -6.89 -4.98 15.81
CA ASN A 39 -7.19 -4.14 14.64
C ASN A 39 -6.00 -3.23 14.27
N HIS A 40 -4.80 -3.79 14.35
CA HIS A 40 -3.55 -3.13 14.02
C HIS A 40 -2.69 -4.07 13.16
N LEU A 41 -2.39 -3.69 11.94
CA LEU A 41 -1.63 -4.51 11.00
C LEU A 41 -0.16 -4.09 10.98
N ARG A 42 0.69 -4.91 11.60
CA ARG A 42 2.15 -4.69 11.69
C ARG A 42 2.91 -5.09 10.43
N TRP A 43 2.23 -5.63 9.43
CA TRP A 43 2.85 -6.03 8.19
C TRP A 43 3.49 -4.84 7.47
N ASP A 44 4.76 -4.96 7.09
CA ASP A 44 5.43 -3.97 6.26
C ASP A 44 5.37 -4.42 4.79
N SER A 45 4.78 -3.59 3.95
CA SER A 45 4.60 -3.85 2.52
C SER A 45 5.72 -3.25 1.65
N LEU A 46 6.87 -2.94 2.23
CA LEU A 46 8.00 -2.36 1.47
C LEU A 46 8.44 -3.28 0.32
N GLY A 47 8.46 -4.60 0.56
CA GLY A 47 8.79 -5.59 -0.48
C GLY A 47 7.82 -5.57 -1.65
N GLU A 48 6.52 -5.38 -1.38
CA GLU A 48 5.46 -5.27 -2.37
C GLU A 48 5.57 -3.98 -3.17
N PHE A 49 5.89 -2.87 -2.53
CA PHE A 49 6.08 -1.59 -3.21
C PHE A 49 7.26 -1.64 -4.19
N LEU A 50 8.39 -2.20 -3.74
CA LEU A 50 9.57 -2.41 -4.59
C LEU A 50 9.28 -3.37 -5.74
N ALA A 51 8.55 -4.46 -5.47
CA ALA A 51 8.15 -5.43 -6.49
C ALA A 51 7.25 -4.79 -7.56
N LEU A 52 6.32 -3.94 -7.15
CA LEU A 52 5.45 -3.21 -8.09
C LEU A 52 6.26 -2.24 -8.96
N ALA A 53 7.21 -1.50 -8.38
CA ALA A 53 8.06 -0.58 -9.12
C ALA A 53 8.87 -1.33 -10.20
N VAL A 54 9.53 -2.43 -9.84
CA VAL A 54 10.30 -3.26 -10.78
C VAL A 54 9.40 -3.87 -11.86
N SER A 55 8.19 -4.30 -11.51
CA SER A 55 7.24 -4.87 -12.48
C SER A 55 6.75 -3.83 -13.49
N LEU A 56 6.50 -2.61 -13.04
CA LEU A 56 6.13 -1.48 -13.91
C LEU A 56 7.29 -1.09 -14.83
N GLU A 57 8.52 -1.08 -14.31
CA GLU A 57 9.72 -0.81 -15.11
C GLU A 57 9.90 -1.86 -16.21
N GLU A 58 9.80 -3.14 -15.85
CA GLU A 58 9.93 -4.24 -16.83
C GLU A 58 8.83 -4.20 -17.88
N LEU A 59 7.58 -3.93 -17.48
CA LEU A 59 6.47 -3.72 -18.42
C LEU A 59 6.77 -2.55 -19.36
N GLY A 60 7.26 -1.44 -18.83
CA GLY A 60 7.64 -0.27 -19.60
C GLY A 60 8.73 -0.55 -20.63
N ILE A 61 9.70 -1.41 -20.29
CA ILE A 61 10.77 -1.82 -21.19
C ILE A 61 10.24 -2.77 -22.28
N LYS A 62 9.50 -3.81 -21.89
CA LYS A 62 9.01 -4.85 -22.83
C LYS A 62 7.99 -4.33 -23.83
N GLU A 63 7.09 -3.46 -23.39
CA GLU A 63 6.01 -2.93 -24.21
C GLU A 63 6.32 -1.54 -24.78
N ASP A 64 7.56 -1.05 -24.58
CA ASP A 64 7.98 0.34 -24.91
C ASP A 64 6.98 1.39 -24.40
N ASN A 65 6.49 1.20 -23.18
CA ASN A 65 5.48 2.03 -22.57
C ASN A 65 6.13 3.08 -21.67
N ALA A 66 6.19 4.33 -22.14
CA ALA A 66 6.80 5.44 -21.43
C ALA A 66 6.07 5.77 -20.11
N GLN A 67 4.74 5.63 -20.08
CA GLN A 67 3.96 5.87 -18.86
C GLN A 67 4.26 4.84 -17.76
N ALA A 68 4.41 3.57 -18.13
CA ALA A 68 4.79 2.52 -17.18
C ALA A 68 6.19 2.76 -16.60
N LYS A 69 7.16 3.20 -17.43
CA LYS A 69 8.50 3.60 -16.98
C LYS A 69 8.44 4.77 -15.98
N LEU A 70 7.62 5.78 -16.29
CA LEU A 70 7.44 6.94 -15.40
C LEU A 70 6.74 6.59 -14.10
N LEU A 71 5.71 5.73 -14.15
CA LEU A 71 5.04 5.21 -12.95
C LEU A 71 6.02 4.44 -12.06
N ALA A 72 6.88 3.60 -12.63
CA ALA A 72 7.92 2.88 -11.90
C ALA A 72 8.89 3.85 -11.20
N LYS A 73 9.44 4.81 -11.95
CA LYS A 73 10.37 5.81 -11.44
C LYS A 73 9.77 6.63 -10.29
N THR A 74 8.55 7.09 -10.45
CA THR A 74 7.87 7.91 -9.43
C THR A 74 7.46 7.08 -8.22
N LEU A 75 7.13 5.79 -8.37
CA LEU A 75 6.87 4.88 -7.26
C LEU A 75 8.14 4.59 -6.45
N ASP A 76 9.27 4.42 -7.11
CA ASP A 76 10.57 4.26 -6.44
C ASP A 76 10.92 5.51 -5.60
N GLN A 77 10.72 6.70 -6.16
CA GLN A 77 10.87 7.96 -5.42
C GLN A 77 9.94 8.06 -4.22
N ALA A 78 8.67 7.65 -4.37
CA ALA A 78 7.70 7.66 -3.30
C ALA A 78 8.07 6.67 -2.18
N THR A 79 8.59 5.51 -2.56
CA THR A 79 9.07 4.50 -1.61
C THR A 79 10.30 5.00 -0.83
N GLY A 80 11.24 5.66 -1.50
CA GLY A 80 12.36 6.35 -0.83
C GLY A 80 11.86 7.40 0.17
N LYS A 81 10.93 8.26 -0.27
CA LYS A 81 10.33 9.30 0.59
C LYS A 81 9.58 8.70 1.79
N LEU A 82 8.92 7.55 1.62
CA LEU A 82 8.25 6.83 2.72
C LEU A 82 9.25 6.42 3.79
N LEU A 83 10.41 5.89 3.40
CA LEU A 83 11.48 5.49 4.31
C LEU A 83 12.14 6.71 5.00
N ASP A 84 12.46 7.75 4.23
CA ASP A 84 13.09 8.97 4.74
C ASP A 84 12.23 9.72 5.77
N ASN A 85 10.91 9.50 5.74
CA ASN A 85 9.94 10.11 6.65
C ASN A 85 9.44 9.15 7.74
N ASP A 86 10.06 7.99 7.93
CA ASP A 86 9.70 6.99 8.95
C ASP A 86 8.22 6.57 8.89
N LYS A 87 7.70 6.34 7.66
CA LYS A 87 6.30 5.96 7.45
C LYS A 87 6.06 4.45 7.31
N SER A 88 7.00 3.63 7.75
CA SER A 88 6.82 2.19 7.92
C SER A 88 5.89 1.88 9.10
N PRO A 89 5.20 0.72 9.09
CA PRO A 89 4.28 0.34 10.16
C PRO A 89 4.99 0.18 11.50
N SER A 90 4.39 0.77 12.54
CA SER A 90 4.83 0.58 13.93
C SER A 90 4.41 -0.80 14.46
N ARG A 91 5.12 -1.25 15.48
CA ARG A 91 4.76 -2.46 16.25
C ARG A 91 3.70 -2.18 17.33
N ARG A 92 3.41 -0.93 17.63
CA ARG A 92 2.52 -0.52 18.72
C ARG A 92 1.13 -0.18 18.20
N THR A 93 0.11 -0.77 18.81
CA THR A 93 -1.29 -0.43 18.59
C THR A 93 -1.53 1.05 18.92
N GLY A 94 -2.30 1.72 18.09
CA GLY A 94 -2.56 3.17 18.19
C GLY A 94 -1.57 4.07 17.45
N GLU A 95 -0.47 3.50 16.93
CA GLU A 95 0.48 4.17 16.06
C GLU A 95 0.21 3.83 14.58
N LEU A 96 1.05 4.31 13.67
CA LEU A 96 0.93 4.05 12.24
C LEU A 96 1.00 2.54 11.96
N ASP A 97 0.00 2.00 11.28
CA ASP A 97 -0.02 0.62 10.83
C ASP A 97 0.17 0.49 9.31
N ASN A 98 0.07 -0.71 8.78
CA ASN A 98 0.20 -0.98 7.35
C ASN A 98 -0.76 -0.13 6.50
N ARG A 99 -2.00 0.09 6.95
CA ARG A 99 -3.00 0.91 6.23
C ARG A 99 -2.58 2.36 6.12
N GLY A 100 -2.02 2.91 7.19
CA GLY A 100 -1.47 4.25 7.21
C GLY A 100 -0.19 4.37 6.36
N SER A 101 0.66 3.34 6.36
CA SER A 101 1.83 3.28 5.48
C SER A 101 1.42 3.30 3.99
N HIS A 102 0.37 2.55 3.61
CA HIS A 102 -0.19 2.60 2.25
C HIS A 102 -0.75 3.97 1.89
N PHE A 103 -1.42 4.65 2.83
CA PHE A 103 -1.86 6.02 2.62
C PHE A 103 -0.69 6.95 2.30
N TYR A 104 0.40 6.87 3.08
CA TYR A 104 1.57 7.71 2.83
C TYR A 104 2.25 7.37 1.50
N LEU A 105 2.34 6.09 1.13
CA LEU A 105 2.86 5.73 -0.19
C LEU A 105 2.03 6.33 -1.31
N ALA A 106 0.69 6.20 -1.24
CA ALA A 106 -0.21 6.76 -2.24
C ALA A 106 -0.08 8.30 -2.34
N LYS A 107 0.01 8.98 -1.19
CA LYS A 107 0.24 10.43 -1.13
C LYS A 107 1.56 10.81 -1.79
N PHE A 108 2.66 10.18 -1.39
CA PHE A 108 3.98 10.49 -1.93
C PHE A 108 4.10 10.14 -3.42
N TRP A 109 3.44 9.08 -3.87
CA TRP A 109 3.42 8.72 -5.28
C TRP A 109 2.62 9.73 -6.11
N ALA A 110 1.45 10.15 -5.65
CA ALA A 110 0.67 11.21 -6.30
C ALA A 110 1.44 12.54 -6.35
N GLU A 111 2.15 12.89 -5.28
CA GLU A 111 3.04 14.07 -5.23
C GLU A 111 4.18 13.96 -6.28
N ALA A 112 4.85 12.81 -6.37
CA ALA A 112 5.91 12.57 -7.35
C ALA A 112 5.39 12.65 -8.79
N LEU A 113 4.22 12.08 -9.07
CA LEU A 113 3.55 12.18 -10.37
C LEU A 113 3.15 13.62 -10.71
N THR A 114 2.87 14.44 -9.73
CA THR A 114 2.54 15.86 -9.94
C THR A 114 3.81 16.72 -10.12
N ALA A 115 4.92 16.31 -9.54
CA ALA A 115 6.18 17.05 -9.60
C ALA A 115 6.97 16.82 -10.91
N GLN A 116 6.73 15.72 -11.64
CA GLN A 116 7.43 15.40 -12.87
C GLN A 116 6.94 16.25 -14.05
N ASP A 117 7.78 16.43 -15.08
CA ASP A 117 7.50 17.19 -16.31
C ASP A 117 7.62 16.31 -17.58
N GLU A 118 7.71 14.99 -17.42
CA GLU A 118 7.86 14.04 -18.53
C GLU A 118 6.52 13.68 -19.20
N ASP A 119 5.41 13.70 -18.43
CA ASP A 119 4.06 13.38 -18.90
C ASP A 119 3.03 14.36 -18.28
N ALA A 120 2.58 15.31 -19.09
CA ALA A 120 1.63 16.33 -18.68
C ALA A 120 0.22 15.77 -18.41
N GLU A 121 -0.16 14.66 -19.06
CA GLU A 121 -1.46 14.02 -18.86
C GLU A 121 -1.51 13.32 -17.50
N LEU A 122 -0.51 12.51 -17.17
CA LEU A 122 -0.37 11.90 -15.86
C LEU A 122 -0.29 12.97 -14.76
N LYS A 123 0.50 14.02 -14.97
CA LYS A 123 0.56 15.16 -14.03
C LYS A 123 -0.81 15.76 -13.77
N ALA A 124 -1.55 16.08 -14.81
CA ALA A 124 -2.89 16.67 -14.70
C ALA A 124 -3.89 15.71 -14.02
N LYS A 125 -3.82 14.42 -14.36
CA LYS A 125 -4.68 13.38 -13.78
C LYS A 125 -4.47 13.23 -12.27
N PHE A 126 -3.23 13.21 -11.78
CA PHE A 126 -2.92 12.96 -10.38
C PHE A 126 -2.86 14.22 -9.50
N ALA A 127 -2.84 15.43 -10.07
CA ALA A 127 -2.78 16.67 -9.30
C ALA A 127 -3.98 16.87 -8.34
N PRO A 128 -5.23 16.61 -8.73
CA PRO A 128 -6.36 16.69 -7.80
C PRO A 128 -6.26 15.69 -6.65
N LEU A 129 -5.80 14.46 -6.94
CA LEU A 129 -5.60 13.43 -5.94
C LEU A 129 -4.50 13.82 -4.94
N ALA A 130 -3.34 14.25 -5.42
CA ALA A 130 -2.24 14.68 -4.56
C ALA A 130 -2.68 15.79 -3.59
N LYS A 131 -3.43 16.77 -4.11
CA LYS A 131 -4.01 17.85 -3.30
C LYS A 131 -4.97 17.30 -2.25
N ALA A 132 -5.94 16.46 -2.65
CA ALA A 132 -6.95 15.92 -1.74
C ALA A 132 -6.33 15.04 -0.64
N LEU A 133 -5.33 14.20 -0.96
CA LEU A 133 -4.63 13.40 0.02
C LEU A 133 -3.84 14.26 1.01
N ALA A 134 -3.22 15.36 0.56
CA ALA A 134 -2.51 16.29 1.42
C ALA A 134 -3.45 17.07 2.34
N GLU A 135 -4.56 17.59 1.82
CA GLU A 135 -5.54 18.36 2.59
C GLU A 135 -6.29 17.53 3.64
N ASN A 136 -6.42 16.21 3.41
CA ASN A 136 -7.14 15.31 4.30
C ASN A 136 -6.23 14.40 5.14
N GLU A 137 -4.91 14.62 5.14
CA GLU A 137 -3.93 13.75 5.83
C GLU A 137 -4.30 13.50 7.28
N ASP A 138 -4.45 14.56 8.08
CA ASP A 138 -4.73 14.44 9.52
C ASP A 138 -6.03 13.68 9.78
N LYS A 139 -7.07 13.94 8.98
CA LYS A 139 -8.36 13.28 9.11
C LYS A 139 -8.25 11.79 8.75
N ILE A 140 -7.58 11.46 7.65
CA ILE A 140 -7.39 10.07 7.22
C ILE A 140 -6.61 9.29 8.28
N ILE A 141 -5.51 9.85 8.77
CA ILE A 141 -4.70 9.20 9.81
C ILE A 141 -5.50 9.00 11.10
N ALA A 142 -6.31 9.98 11.50
CA ALA A 142 -7.18 9.84 12.66
C ALA A 142 -8.23 8.73 12.47
N GLU A 143 -8.87 8.64 11.30
CA GLU A 143 -9.84 7.59 10.98
C GLU A 143 -9.19 6.19 11.00
N LEU A 144 -7.96 6.05 10.47
CA LEU A 144 -7.20 4.80 10.49
C LEU A 144 -6.75 4.40 11.90
N ALA A 145 -6.40 5.36 12.74
CA ALA A 145 -6.00 5.11 14.12
C ALA A 145 -7.18 4.77 15.04
N GLN A 146 -8.34 5.38 14.81
CA GLN A 146 -9.52 5.26 15.67
C GLN A 146 -10.05 3.83 15.78
N VAL A 147 -9.87 3.00 14.75
CA VAL A 147 -10.35 1.61 14.75
C VAL A 147 -9.43 0.66 15.49
N GLN A 148 -8.22 1.07 15.81
CA GLN A 148 -7.23 0.23 16.47
C GLN A 148 -7.53 0.00 17.95
N GLY A 149 -6.99 -1.09 18.49
CA GLY A 149 -7.17 -1.47 19.90
C GLY A 149 -8.51 -2.18 20.21
N GLN A 150 -9.28 -2.51 19.18
CA GLN A 150 -10.52 -3.28 19.30
C GLN A 150 -10.46 -4.51 18.40
N ALA A 151 -11.08 -5.60 18.82
CA ALA A 151 -11.12 -6.81 18.01
C ALA A 151 -11.82 -6.56 16.66
N ALA A 152 -11.23 -7.08 15.60
CA ALA A 152 -11.77 -7.00 14.23
C ALA A 152 -12.41 -8.34 13.85
N ASP A 153 -13.62 -8.30 13.30
CA ASP A 153 -14.27 -9.49 12.75
C ASP A 153 -14.05 -9.55 11.24
N ILE A 154 -13.34 -10.57 10.78
CA ILE A 154 -13.07 -10.84 9.37
C ILE A 154 -13.86 -12.07 8.84
N GLY A 155 -14.76 -12.67 9.67
CA GLY A 155 -15.59 -13.81 9.29
C GLY A 155 -14.93 -15.17 9.42
N GLY A 156 -13.61 -15.23 9.55
CA GLY A 156 -12.85 -16.49 9.68
C GLY A 156 -11.38 -16.29 9.30
N TYR A 157 -10.56 -17.30 9.56
CA TYR A 157 -9.13 -17.26 9.24
C TYR A 157 -8.82 -17.77 7.82
N TYR A 158 -9.36 -18.93 7.46
CA TYR A 158 -9.09 -19.55 6.15
C TYR A 158 -10.10 -19.18 5.07
N ALA A 159 -11.33 -18.90 5.46
CA ALA A 159 -12.40 -18.45 4.58
C ALA A 159 -12.97 -17.15 5.16
N VAL A 160 -12.35 -16.04 4.78
CA VAL A 160 -12.75 -14.71 5.25
C VAL A 160 -14.01 -14.23 4.54
N ASP A 161 -14.81 -13.42 5.25
CA ASP A 161 -15.91 -12.67 4.65
C ASP A 161 -15.38 -11.42 3.95
N THR A 162 -15.58 -11.32 2.64
CA THR A 162 -15.05 -10.23 1.82
C THR A 162 -15.53 -8.85 2.28
N ALA A 163 -16.80 -8.72 2.68
CA ALA A 163 -17.34 -7.44 3.11
C ALA A 163 -16.73 -7.01 4.45
N LYS A 164 -16.59 -7.95 5.39
CA LYS A 164 -15.94 -7.69 6.69
C LYS A 164 -14.47 -7.33 6.52
N VAL A 165 -13.72 -8.07 5.69
CA VAL A 165 -12.32 -7.76 5.41
C VAL A 165 -12.19 -6.38 4.79
N ASN A 166 -13.02 -6.03 3.82
CA ASN A 166 -13.00 -4.70 3.21
C ASN A 166 -13.27 -3.60 4.25
N ALA A 167 -14.21 -3.78 5.15
CA ALA A 167 -14.49 -2.82 6.21
C ALA A 167 -13.28 -2.64 7.17
N VAL A 168 -12.60 -3.73 7.52
CA VAL A 168 -11.42 -3.71 8.39
C VAL A 168 -10.21 -3.09 7.69
N MET A 169 -9.99 -3.42 6.41
CA MET A 169 -8.81 -2.97 5.67
C MET A 169 -8.97 -1.54 5.11
N ARG A 170 -10.19 -1.06 4.93
CA ARG A 170 -10.51 0.25 4.36
C ARG A 170 -11.41 1.09 5.29
N PRO A 171 -11.02 1.31 6.56
CA PRO A 171 -11.90 1.96 7.55
C PRO A 171 -12.01 3.49 7.37
N SER A 172 -11.09 4.12 6.64
CA SER A 172 -11.15 5.57 6.38
C SER A 172 -12.11 5.88 5.24
N SER A 173 -13.29 6.39 5.57
CA SER A 173 -14.26 6.84 4.57
C SER A 173 -13.73 8.00 3.73
N THR A 174 -12.93 8.87 4.33
CA THR A 174 -12.30 10.00 3.65
C THR A 174 -11.28 9.53 2.61
N LEU A 175 -10.41 8.56 2.96
CA LEU A 175 -9.47 7.99 2.00
C LEU A 175 -10.20 7.27 0.86
N ASN A 176 -11.21 6.46 1.18
CA ASN A 176 -11.98 5.73 0.18
C ASN A 176 -12.62 6.70 -0.84
N ALA A 177 -13.31 7.75 -0.36
CA ALA A 177 -13.92 8.74 -1.22
C ALA A 177 -12.88 9.50 -2.06
N THR A 178 -11.71 9.79 -1.50
CA THR A 178 -10.62 10.46 -2.24
C THR A 178 -10.09 9.59 -3.37
N LEU A 179 -9.91 8.29 -3.14
CA LEU A 179 -9.43 7.36 -4.17
C LEU A 179 -10.45 7.08 -5.28
N GLU A 180 -11.75 7.23 -5.02
CA GLU A 180 -12.81 7.08 -6.02
C GLU A 180 -12.86 8.23 -7.04
N THR A 181 -12.07 9.28 -6.85
CA THR A 181 -12.04 10.45 -7.76
C THR A 181 -11.11 10.28 -8.96
N ILE A 182 -10.33 9.18 -9.03
CA ILE A 182 -9.41 8.87 -10.13
C ILE A 182 -10.14 8.05 -11.20
#